data_123acda04aeffa6e76c52360a7087316
#
_entry.id   123acda04aeffa6e76c52360a7087316
#
_cell.length_a   1.000
_cell.length_b   1.000
_cell.length_c   1.000
_cell.angle_alpha   90.00
_cell.angle_beta   90.00
_cell.angle_gamma   90.00
#
_symmetry.space_group_name_H-M   'P 1'
#
loop_
_entity.id
_entity.type
_entity.pdbx_description
1 polymer ?
#
loop_
_entity_poly.entity_id
_entity_poly.type
_entity_poly.pdbx_seq_one_letter_code
_entity_poly.pdbx_strand_id
1 'polypeptide(L)'
;MKLDILFENEEFVAINKPAGLLSVPDREGKEQSLKSLLREKYGNIFVVHRLDRDTSGVIIFAKNEAAHKYLSGIFEDRAVEKVYQGLAQGALPQKQGSIDLPIMEHPTKPGQMVINRKGKTALTDYEVLEELGPYSLVQYRIHTGRTHQIRVHSQSLGHPIACDELYGDGRPVLLSSIKRNYKLSKQDEHERPILSRLALHSALLRFTDPAGTTHTLEAPLPKDMRALVQQLQKWKG
;
A
#
# COMPACT_ATOMS: atom_id res chain seq x y z
N MET A 1 -8.97 -18.32 6.17
CA MET A 1 -8.06 -17.24 6.68
C MET A 1 -8.81 -16.39 7.70
N LYS A 2 -8.20 -16.05 8.84
CA LYS A 2 -8.80 -15.12 9.82
C LYS A 2 -8.65 -13.68 9.31
N LEU A 3 -9.76 -12.94 9.16
CA LEU A 3 -9.75 -11.55 8.77
C LEU A 3 -9.35 -10.66 9.95
N ASP A 4 -8.48 -9.71 9.73
CA ASP A 4 -8.06 -8.69 10.70
C ASP A 4 -8.98 -7.46 10.55
N ILE A 5 -10.06 -7.43 11.35
CA ILE A 5 -11.09 -6.39 11.31
C ILE A 5 -10.62 -5.24 12.20
N LEU A 6 -10.44 -4.06 11.59
CA LEU A 6 -10.04 -2.83 12.29
C LEU A 6 -11.26 -2.08 12.88
N PHE A 7 -12.37 -2.11 12.15
CA PHE A 7 -13.62 -1.48 12.54
C PHE A 7 -14.80 -2.14 11.83
N GLU A 8 -15.94 -2.19 12.49
CA GLU A 8 -17.18 -2.71 11.91
C GLU A 8 -18.39 -2.01 12.54
N ASN A 9 -19.37 -1.63 11.70
CA ASN A 9 -20.70 -1.19 12.09
C ASN A 9 -21.75 -1.76 11.11
N GLU A 10 -22.99 -1.26 11.16
CA GLU A 10 -24.07 -1.71 10.26
C GLU A 10 -23.86 -1.29 8.80
N GLU A 11 -23.05 -0.26 8.54
CA GLU A 11 -22.89 0.35 7.23
C GLU A 11 -21.65 -0.18 6.49
N PHE A 12 -20.52 -0.36 7.19
CA PHE A 12 -19.28 -0.78 6.56
C PHE A 12 -18.37 -1.60 7.47
N VAL A 13 -17.41 -2.25 6.88
CA VAL A 13 -16.33 -2.96 7.55
C VAL A 13 -14.97 -2.47 7.02
N ALA A 14 -14.04 -2.18 7.94
CA ALA A 14 -12.65 -1.86 7.66
C ALA A 14 -11.76 -3.04 8.00
N ILE A 15 -10.91 -3.42 7.07
CA ILE A 15 -10.02 -4.58 7.17
C ILE A 15 -8.57 -4.13 7.03
N ASN A 16 -7.69 -4.69 7.84
CA ASN A 16 -6.25 -4.68 7.58
C ASN A 16 -5.93 -5.80 6.57
N LYS A 17 -5.94 -5.45 5.28
CA LYS A 17 -5.68 -6.41 4.21
C LYS A 17 -4.22 -6.89 4.28
N PRO A 18 -3.97 -8.20 4.31
CA PRO A 18 -2.60 -8.70 4.14
C PRO A 18 -2.09 -8.45 2.72
N ALA A 19 -0.78 -8.35 2.56
CA ALA A 19 -0.15 -8.40 1.24
C ALA A 19 -0.35 -9.78 0.58
N GLY A 20 -0.30 -9.83 -0.74
CA GLY A 20 -0.50 -11.04 -1.54
C GLY A 20 -1.97 -11.43 -1.78
N LEU A 21 -2.93 -10.79 -1.09
CA LEU A 21 -4.36 -11.03 -1.27
C LEU A 21 -4.99 -9.99 -2.22
N LEU A 22 -5.74 -10.45 -3.21
CA LEU A 22 -6.53 -9.57 -4.07
C LEU A 22 -7.63 -8.84 -3.28
N SER A 23 -7.85 -7.56 -3.56
CA SER A 23 -8.99 -6.81 -2.99
C SER A 23 -10.33 -7.29 -3.56
N VAL A 24 -10.36 -7.55 -4.87
CA VAL A 24 -11.50 -8.03 -5.64
C VAL A 24 -11.08 -9.22 -6.50
N PRO A 25 -12.00 -10.09 -6.92
CA PRO A 25 -11.65 -11.18 -7.80
C PRO A 25 -10.95 -10.69 -9.07
N ASP A 26 -10.03 -11.49 -9.58
CA ASP A 26 -9.44 -11.33 -10.90
C ASP A 26 -10.51 -11.57 -12.01
N ARG A 27 -10.15 -11.32 -13.26
CA ARG A 27 -11.08 -11.49 -14.39
C ARG A 27 -11.57 -12.93 -14.57
N GLU A 28 -10.74 -13.89 -14.17
CA GLU A 28 -11.07 -15.32 -14.30
C GLU A 28 -11.77 -15.88 -13.05
N GLY A 29 -11.79 -15.12 -11.95
CA GLY A 29 -12.42 -15.52 -10.69
C GLY A 29 -11.78 -16.73 -10.00
N LYS A 30 -10.54 -17.08 -10.38
CA LYS A 30 -9.85 -18.26 -9.88
C LYS A 30 -9.16 -18.03 -8.55
N GLU A 31 -8.68 -16.82 -8.32
CA GLU A 31 -7.96 -16.48 -7.09
C GLU A 31 -8.91 -15.99 -6.00
N GLN A 32 -8.62 -16.41 -4.75
CA GLN A 32 -9.35 -15.93 -3.59
C GLN A 32 -9.09 -14.42 -3.40
N SER A 33 -10.15 -13.66 -3.14
CA SER A 33 -10.07 -12.24 -2.90
C SER A 33 -10.67 -11.86 -1.55
N LEU A 34 -10.30 -10.68 -1.03
CA LEU A 34 -10.88 -10.17 0.20
C LEU A 34 -12.41 -9.99 0.06
N LYS A 35 -12.90 -9.52 -1.11
CA LYS A 35 -14.34 -9.44 -1.39
C LYS A 35 -15.03 -10.81 -1.28
N SER A 36 -14.42 -11.88 -1.79
CA SER A 36 -14.99 -13.23 -1.70
C SER A 36 -15.12 -13.70 -0.25
N LEU A 37 -14.05 -13.52 0.54
CA LEU A 37 -14.03 -13.85 1.97
C LEU A 37 -15.07 -13.07 2.77
N LEU A 38 -15.19 -11.77 2.50
CA LEU A 38 -16.19 -10.93 3.16
C LEU A 38 -17.61 -11.31 2.77
N ARG A 39 -17.83 -11.71 1.52
CA ARG A 39 -19.13 -12.18 1.04
C ARG A 39 -19.56 -13.48 1.74
N GLU A 40 -18.65 -14.40 1.99
CA GLU A 40 -18.93 -15.61 2.77
C GLU A 40 -19.39 -15.26 4.21
N LYS A 41 -18.80 -14.21 4.81
CA LYS A 41 -19.10 -13.82 6.19
C LYS A 41 -20.38 -12.96 6.31
N TYR A 42 -20.57 -12.00 5.39
CA TYR A 42 -21.59 -10.95 5.50
C TYR A 42 -22.73 -11.05 4.47
N GLY A 43 -22.64 -11.96 3.52
CA GLY A 43 -23.58 -12.03 2.40
C GLY A 43 -23.30 -10.93 1.38
N ASN A 44 -24.14 -9.90 1.33
CA ASN A 44 -23.92 -8.78 0.42
C ASN A 44 -22.79 -7.88 0.92
N ILE A 45 -21.82 -7.63 0.05
CA ILE A 45 -20.69 -6.75 0.32
C ILE A 45 -20.31 -5.95 -0.94
N PHE A 46 -20.09 -4.66 -0.80
CA PHE A 46 -19.89 -3.74 -1.91
C PHE A 46 -18.49 -3.14 -1.87
N VAL A 47 -17.85 -3.06 -3.03
CA VAL A 47 -16.49 -2.53 -3.18
C VAL A 47 -16.57 -1.02 -3.29
N VAL A 48 -15.89 -0.31 -2.41
CA VAL A 48 -15.78 1.15 -2.42
C VAL A 48 -14.49 1.59 -3.11
N HIS A 49 -13.38 0.95 -2.76
CA HIS A 49 -12.07 1.16 -3.36
C HIS A 49 -11.26 -0.13 -3.36
N ARG A 50 -10.05 -0.07 -3.90
CA ARG A 50 -9.16 -1.23 -3.96
C ARG A 50 -7.73 -0.87 -3.59
N LEU A 51 -7.01 -1.83 -3.03
CA LEU A 51 -5.55 -1.84 -2.91
C LEU A 51 -4.98 -2.83 -3.91
N ASP A 52 -3.75 -2.61 -4.35
CA ASP A 52 -3.02 -3.58 -5.14
C ASP A 52 -2.84 -4.89 -4.36
N ARG A 53 -2.60 -6.00 -5.06
CA ARG A 53 -2.41 -7.33 -4.46
C ARG A 53 -1.40 -7.29 -3.30
N ASP A 54 -0.22 -6.74 -3.55
CA ASP A 54 0.91 -6.76 -2.62
C ASP A 54 0.94 -5.56 -1.66
N THR A 55 0.06 -4.57 -1.85
CA THR A 55 -0.16 -3.51 -0.88
C THR A 55 -0.99 -4.03 0.28
N SER A 56 -0.48 -3.89 1.51
CA SER A 56 -1.20 -4.21 2.74
C SER A 56 -1.90 -2.99 3.35
N GLY A 57 -2.74 -3.19 4.37
CA GLY A 57 -3.31 -2.12 5.18
C GLY A 57 -4.80 -1.88 5.01
N VAL A 58 -5.23 -0.68 5.40
CA VAL A 58 -6.65 -0.34 5.52
C VAL A 58 -7.36 -0.36 4.19
N ILE A 59 -8.45 -1.13 4.13
CA ILE A 59 -9.42 -1.13 3.04
C ILE A 59 -10.82 -1.23 3.63
N ILE A 60 -11.80 -0.52 3.06
CA ILE A 60 -13.19 -0.54 3.49
C ILE A 60 -14.11 -1.16 2.44
N PHE A 61 -15.15 -1.82 2.93
CA PHE A 61 -16.24 -2.37 2.12
C PHE A 61 -17.57 -1.96 2.73
N ALA A 62 -18.53 -1.54 1.91
CA ALA A 62 -19.87 -1.27 2.38
C ALA A 62 -20.67 -2.57 2.57
N LYS A 63 -21.53 -2.62 3.59
CA LYS A 63 -22.37 -3.76 3.93
C LYS A 63 -23.80 -3.65 3.36
N ASN A 64 -24.20 -2.47 2.90
CA ASN A 64 -25.49 -2.21 2.27
C ASN A 64 -25.37 -1.16 1.15
N GLU A 65 -26.41 -1.04 0.32
CA GLU A 65 -26.41 -0.16 -0.84
C GLU A 65 -26.37 1.33 -0.49
N ALA A 66 -27.02 1.74 0.59
CA ALA A 66 -26.99 3.13 1.04
C ALA A 66 -25.58 3.56 1.43
N ALA A 67 -24.89 2.74 2.23
CA ALA A 67 -23.49 2.95 2.58
C ALA A 67 -22.57 2.90 1.34
N HIS A 68 -22.80 1.98 0.40
CA HIS A 68 -22.04 1.92 -0.84
C HIS A 68 -22.15 3.21 -1.64
N LYS A 69 -23.36 3.76 -1.76
CA LYS A 69 -23.62 5.00 -2.51
C LYS A 69 -22.84 6.19 -1.93
N TYR A 70 -22.97 6.42 -0.61
CA TYR A 70 -22.30 7.58 -0.02
C TYR A 70 -20.79 7.40 0.06
N LEU A 71 -20.30 6.20 0.43
CA LEU A 71 -18.87 5.93 0.47
C LEU A 71 -18.23 6.09 -0.91
N SER A 72 -18.84 5.54 -1.97
CA SER A 72 -18.37 5.73 -3.34
C SER A 72 -18.30 7.21 -3.70
N GLY A 73 -19.34 7.98 -3.35
CA GLY A 73 -19.37 9.44 -3.58
C GLY A 73 -18.20 10.17 -2.92
N ILE A 74 -17.95 9.95 -1.63
CA ILE A 74 -16.82 10.63 -0.95
C ILE A 74 -15.45 10.22 -1.47
N PHE A 75 -15.30 8.98 -2.00
CA PHE A 75 -14.06 8.58 -2.68
C PHE A 75 -13.90 9.25 -4.05
N GLU A 76 -14.98 9.38 -4.83
CA GLU A 76 -15.00 10.09 -6.12
C GLU A 76 -14.72 11.58 -5.94
N ASP A 77 -15.34 12.21 -4.95
CA ASP A 77 -15.19 13.63 -4.58
C ASP A 77 -13.85 13.91 -3.89
N ARG A 78 -13.02 12.89 -3.66
CA ARG A 78 -11.71 12.98 -2.99
C ARG A 78 -11.80 13.53 -1.56
N ALA A 79 -12.93 13.34 -0.90
CA ALA A 79 -13.18 13.76 0.48
C ALA A 79 -12.60 12.78 1.53
N VAL A 80 -11.95 11.70 1.07
CA VAL A 80 -11.28 10.71 1.93
C VAL A 80 -9.79 10.99 1.98
N GLU A 81 -9.26 11.23 3.17
CA GLU A 81 -7.82 11.26 3.41
C GLU A 81 -7.26 9.84 3.35
N LYS A 82 -6.20 9.65 2.54
CA LYS A 82 -5.55 8.36 2.31
C LYS A 82 -4.06 8.51 2.55
N VAL A 83 -3.56 7.89 3.62
CA VAL A 83 -2.15 7.92 3.99
C VAL A 83 -1.56 6.53 3.89
N TYR A 84 -0.41 6.45 3.24
CA TYR A 84 0.37 5.22 3.08
C TYR A 84 1.74 5.39 3.70
N GLN A 85 2.34 4.29 4.12
CA GLN A 85 3.75 4.22 4.47
C GLN A 85 4.46 3.24 3.54
N GLY A 86 5.65 3.62 3.08
CA GLY A 86 6.46 2.79 2.20
C GLY A 86 7.95 2.95 2.49
N LEU A 87 8.72 1.93 2.15
CA LEU A 87 10.18 2.02 2.15
C LEU A 87 10.64 2.29 0.72
N ALA A 88 11.10 3.52 0.45
CA ALA A 88 11.68 3.91 -0.81
C ALA A 88 13.19 3.62 -0.83
N GLN A 89 13.74 3.24 -1.99
CA GLN A 89 15.18 2.97 -2.14
C GLN A 89 15.99 4.28 -2.07
N GLY A 90 17.06 4.28 -1.27
CA GLY A 90 17.97 5.41 -1.12
C GLY A 90 17.44 6.55 -0.25
N ALA A 91 18.18 7.68 -0.28
CA ALA A 91 17.81 8.93 0.37
C ALA A 91 17.14 9.86 -0.65
N LEU A 92 15.93 10.33 -0.37
CA LEU A 92 15.23 11.26 -1.24
C LEU A 92 15.89 12.63 -1.21
N PRO A 93 15.93 13.38 -2.34
CA PRO A 93 16.61 14.68 -2.42
C PRO A 93 15.96 15.76 -1.55
N GLN A 94 14.68 15.60 -1.25
CA GLN A 94 13.91 16.51 -0.40
C GLN A 94 13.17 15.70 0.67
N LYS A 95 13.07 16.27 1.87
CA LYS A 95 12.36 15.64 3.00
C LYS A 95 10.85 15.58 2.81
N GLN A 96 10.30 16.47 2.01
CA GLN A 96 8.89 16.54 1.65
C GLN A 96 8.71 17.14 0.27
N GLY A 97 7.61 16.81 -0.38
CA GLY A 97 7.28 17.34 -1.69
C GLY A 97 5.98 16.82 -2.24
N SER A 98 5.60 17.32 -3.40
CA SER A 98 4.41 16.90 -4.15
C SER A 98 4.82 16.41 -5.53
N ILE A 99 4.23 15.31 -5.97
CA ILE A 99 4.41 14.72 -7.29
C ILE A 99 3.09 14.85 -8.04
N ASP A 100 3.01 15.84 -8.92
CA ASP A 100 1.85 16.11 -9.79
C ASP A 100 2.19 15.70 -11.22
N LEU A 101 2.11 14.40 -11.47
CA LEU A 101 2.46 13.80 -12.76
C LEU A 101 1.36 12.85 -13.24
N PRO A 102 0.78 13.07 -14.42
CA PRO A 102 -0.32 12.27 -14.94
C PRO A 102 0.12 10.82 -15.24
N ILE A 103 -0.77 9.87 -14.98
CA ILE A 103 -0.53 8.44 -15.11
C ILE A 103 -1.48 7.82 -16.13
N MET A 104 -0.94 6.96 -17.00
CA MET A 104 -1.72 6.10 -17.90
C MET A 104 -1.19 4.67 -17.89
N GLU A 105 -1.95 3.76 -18.47
CA GLU A 105 -1.47 2.40 -18.72
C GLU A 105 -0.34 2.43 -19.76
N HIS A 106 0.68 1.60 -19.51
CA HIS A 106 1.83 1.51 -20.42
C HIS A 106 1.40 0.92 -21.78
N PRO A 107 1.73 1.57 -22.91
CA PRO A 107 1.15 1.21 -24.22
C PRO A 107 1.49 -0.22 -24.68
N THR A 108 2.61 -0.78 -24.23
CA THR A 108 3.12 -2.10 -24.67
C THR A 108 3.34 -3.09 -23.53
N LYS A 109 3.11 -2.69 -22.27
CA LYS A 109 3.29 -3.57 -21.10
C LYS A 109 2.00 -3.62 -20.28
N PRO A 110 1.08 -4.55 -20.58
CA PRO A 110 -0.18 -4.67 -19.87
C PRO A 110 0.02 -4.79 -18.36
N GLY A 111 -0.84 -4.11 -17.59
CA GLY A 111 -0.76 -4.10 -16.13
C GLY A 111 0.32 -3.17 -15.52
N GLN A 112 1.19 -2.57 -16.34
CA GLN A 112 2.07 -1.49 -15.91
C GLN A 112 1.45 -0.12 -16.17
N MET A 113 1.78 0.83 -15.29
CA MET A 113 1.42 2.24 -15.45
C MET A 113 2.68 3.05 -15.76
N VAL A 114 2.50 4.20 -16.39
CA VAL A 114 3.62 5.10 -16.76
C VAL A 114 3.20 6.56 -16.62
N ILE A 115 4.18 7.42 -16.30
CA ILE A 115 4.01 8.87 -16.35
C ILE A 115 3.88 9.29 -17.83
N ASN A 116 2.79 9.96 -18.15
CA ASN A 116 2.58 10.47 -19.51
C ASN A 116 1.61 11.65 -19.47
N ARG A 117 1.90 12.72 -20.22
CA ARG A 117 1.07 13.94 -20.32
C ARG A 117 -0.36 13.68 -20.80
N LYS A 118 -0.60 12.59 -21.53
CA LYS A 118 -1.93 12.14 -21.97
C LYS A 118 -2.68 11.31 -20.91
N GLY A 119 -2.04 11.05 -19.77
CA GLY A 119 -2.61 10.27 -18.67
C GLY A 119 -3.66 11.02 -17.86
N LYS A 120 -4.25 10.34 -16.92
CA LYS A 120 -5.17 10.94 -15.94
C LYS A 120 -4.37 11.65 -14.86
N THR A 121 -4.85 12.82 -14.42
CA THR A 121 -4.23 13.59 -13.33
C THR A 121 -4.02 12.72 -12.10
N ALA A 122 -2.84 12.82 -11.52
CA ALA A 122 -2.46 12.09 -10.30
C ALA A 122 -1.58 12.98 -9.43
N LEU A 123 -1.95 13.14 -8.16
CA LEU A 123 -1.26 13.96 -7.18
C LEU A 123 -0.95 13.15 -5.92
N THR A 124 0.32 13.13 -5.54
CA THR A 124 0.84 12.46 -4.33
C THR A 124 1.74 13.42 -3.58
N ASP A 125 1.43 13.72 -2.33
CA ASP A 125 2.37 14.35 -1.41
C ASP A 125 3.19 13.28 -0.72
N TYR A 126 4.45 13.59 -0.39
CA TYR A 126 5.30 12.71 0.38
C TYR A 126 6.07 13.46 1.47
N GLU A 127 6.37 12.73 2.54
CA GLU A 127 7.21 13.16 3.65
C GLU A 127 8.14 12.03 4.06
N VAL A 128 9.43 12.30 4.12
CA VAL A 128 10.43 11.35 4.61
C VAL A 128 10.38 11.35 6.13
N LEU A 129 9.82 10.29 6.71
CA LEU A 129 9.74 10.13 8.17
C LEU A 129 11.11 9.81 8.76
N GLU A 130 11.89 8.97 8.07
CA GLU A 130 13.23 8.59 8.52
C GLU A 130 14.11 8.14 7.35
N GLU A 131 15.35 8.61 7.30
CA GLU A 131 16.39 8.05 6.42
C GLU A 131 17.09 6.88 7.12
N LEU A 132 17.14 5.74 6.46
CA LEU A 132 17.58 4.46 7.02
C LEU A 132 18.77 3.87 6.23
N GLY A 133 19.65 4.71 5.71
CA GLY A 133 20.79 4.31 4.89
C GLY A 133 20.38 3.92 3.48
N PRO A 134 20.32 2.63 3.10
CA PRO A 134 19.92 2.22 1.75
C PRO A 134 18.44 2.42 1.44
N TYR A 135 17.63 2.79 2.41
CA TYR A 135 16.20 3.05 2.29
C TYR A 135 15.78 4.29 3.07
N SER A 136 14.63 4.83 2.72
CA SER A 136 13.91 5.86 3.49
C SER A 136 12.51 5.36 3.82
N LEU A 137 12.08 5.51 5.07
CA LEU A 137 10.69 5.36 5.45
C LEU A 137 9.95 6.64 5.06
N VAL A 138 8.99 6.51 4.15
CA VAL A 138 8.26 7.65 3.56
C VAL A 138 6.77 7.51 3.81
N GLN A 139 6.15 8.60 4.21
CA GLN A 139 4.70 8.75 4.24
C GLN A 139 4.24 9.37 2.93
N TYR A 140 3.20 8.79 2.34
CA TYR A 140 2.56 9.27 1.12
C TYR A 140 1.10 9.61 1.41
N ARG A 141 0.67 10.81 1.02
CA ARG A 141 -0.73 11.22 1.01
C ARG A 141 -1.20 11.32 -0.42
N ILE A 142 -2.17 10.50 -0.82
CA ILE A 142 -2.67 10.53 -2.19
C ILE A 142 -3.98 11.29 -2.28
N HIS A 143 -4.06 12.27 -3.19
CA HIS A 143 -5.26 13.06 -3.48
C HIS A 143 -6.12 12.42 -4.58
N THR A 144 -5.52 11.55 -5.36
CA THR A 144 -6.14 10.75 -6.41
C THR A 144 -5.91 9.26 -6.14
N GLY A 145 -6.61 8.36 -6.82
CA GLY A 145 -6.48 6.91 -6.63
C GLY A 145 -6.20 6.20 -7.96
N ARG A 146 -5.10 6.51 -8.65
CA ARG A 146 -4.73 5.83 -9.89
C ARG A 146 -4.05 4.50 -9.58
N THR A 147 -4.22 3.53 -10.45
CA THR A 147 -3.53 2.24 -10.36
C THR A 147 -2.03 2.47 -10.22
N HIS A 148 -1.39 1.80 -9.25
CA HIS A 148 0.06 1.88 -8.96
C HIS A 148 0.59 3.30 -8.71
N GLN A 149 -0.25 4.26 -8.34
CA GLN A 149 0.10 5.68 -8.28
C GLN A 149 1.38 5.97 -7.48
N ILE A 150 1.44 5.54 -6.21
CA ILE A 150 2.62 5.77 -5.36
C ILE A 150 3.86 5.11 -5.97
N ARG A 151 3.72 3.91 -6.50
CA ARG A 151 4.81 3.13 -7.07
C ARG A 151 5.45 3.81 -8.27
N VAL A 152 4.61 4.29 -9.21
CA VAL A 152 5.05 5.03 -10.41
C VAL A 152 5.63 6.39 -10.04
N HIS A 153 5.01 7.10 -9.10
CA HIS A 153 5.49 8.39 -8.62
C HIS A 153 6.84 8.27 -7.91
N SER A 154 7.01 7.27 -7.03
CA SER A 154 8.29 7.01 -6.36
C SER A 154 9.40 6.66 -7.37
N GLN A 155 9.07 5.83 -8.39
CA GLN A 155 10.00 5.53 -9.47
C GLN A 155 10.41 6.81 -10.24
N SER A 156 9.47 7.73 -10.49
CA SER A 156 9.76 8.97 -11.22
C SER A 156 10.71 9.92 -10.50
N LEU A 157 10.82 9.80 -9.18
CA LEU A 157 11.82 10.48 -8.36
C LEU A 157 13.19 9.79 -8.38
N GLY A 158 13.32 8.60 -8.98
CA GLY A 158 14.51 7.76 -8.91
C GLY A 158 14.60 6.90 -7.63
N HIS A 159 13.54 6.89 -6.82
CA HIS A 159 13.46 6.20 -5.53
C HIS A 159 12.29 5.20 -5.49
N PRO A 160 12.33 4.10 -6.26
CA PRO A 160 11.23 3.13 -6.29
C PRO A 160 11.02 2.50 -4.90
N ILE A 161 9.81 1.99 -4.68
CA ILE A 161 9.49 1.26 -3.44
C ILE A 161 10.31 -0.04 -3.39
N ALA A 162 10.83 -0.38 -2.23
CA ALA A 162 11.60 -1.60 -2.01
C ALA A 162 10.79 -2.84 -2.37
N CYS A 163 11.45 -3.82 -2.98
CA CYS A 163 10.88 -5.08 -3.48
C CYS A 163 9.75 -4.89 -4.51
N ASP A 164 9.71 -3.76 -5.22
CA ASP A 164 8.75 -3.55 -6.29
C ASP A 164 9.25 -4.20 -7.59
N GLU A 165 8.60 -5.29 -8.03
CA GLU A 165 8.97 -6.04 -9.23
C GLU A 165 8.69 -5.32 -10.55
N LEU A 166 7.75 -4.34 -10.54
CA LEU A 166 7.34 -3.63 -11.76
C LEU A 166 8.07 -2.30 -11.95
N TYR A 167 8.41 -1.64 -10.85
CA TYR A 167 8.94 -0.26 -10.87
C TYR A 167 10.29 -0.12 -10.18
N GLY A 168 10.79 -1.16 -9.53
CA GLY A 168 12.08 -1.26 -8.86
C GLY A 168 12.90 -2.43 -9.37
N ASP A 169 13.78 -2.93 -8.52
CA ASP A 169 14.64 -4.09 -8.81
C ASP A 169 14.00 -5.44 -8.43
N GLY A 170 12.87 -5.42 -7.71
CA GLY A 170 12.16 -6.62 -7.25
C GLY A 170 12.93 -7.47 -6.24
N ARG A 171 14.10 -7.03 -5.80
CA ARG A 171 14.99 -7.84 -4.95
C ARG A 171 14.49 -7.90 -3.53
N PRO A 172 14.46 -9.09 -2.90
CA PRO A 172 14.17 -9.23 -1.48
C PRO A 172 15.29 -8.60 -0.64
N VAL A 173 14.91 -8.04 0.52
CA VAL A 173 15.88 -7.45 1.46
C VAL A 173 16.34 -8.51 2.44
N LEU A 174 17.65 -8.78 2.43
CA LEU A 174 18.33 -9.73 3.29
C LEU A 174 19.00 -9.03 4.47
N LEU A 175 19.11 -9.68 5.61
CA LEU A 175 19.86 -9.15 6.75
C LEU A 175 21.36 -9.00 6.42
N SER A 176 21.91 -9.90 5.60
CA SER A 176 23.29 -9.81 5.12
C SER A 176 23.59 -8.55 4.32
N SER A 177 22.58 -7.97 3.64
CA SER A 177 22.75 -6.72 2.91
C SER A 177 22.77 -5.47 3.82
N ILE A 178 22.39 -5.62 5.10
CA ILE A 178 22.29 -4.54 6.07
C ILE A 178 23.38 -4.66 7.13
N LYS A 179 23.59 -5.87 7.64
CA LYS A 179 24.46 -6.16 8.78
C LYS A 179 25.88 -6.50 8.33
N ARG A 180 26.87 -5.68 8.71
CA ARG A 180 28.29 -6.05 8.54
C ARG A 180 28.61 -7.37 9.27
N ASN A 181 29.42 -8.21 8.65
CA ASN A 181 29.85 -9.51 9.22
C ASN A 181 28.69 -10.44 9.57
N TYR A 182 27.61 -10.38 8.78
CA TYR A 182 26.52 -11.35 8.89
C TYR A 182 27.05 -12.78 8.72
N LYS A 183 26.63 -13.66 9.61
CA LYS A 183 26.93 -15.11 9.50
C LYS A 183 25.59 -15.84 9.50
N LEU A 184 25.39 -16.68 8.48
CA LEU A 184 24.26 -17.58 8.43
C LEU A 184 24.32 -18.55 9.59
N SER A 185 23.18 -18.89 10.19
CA SER A 185 23.09 -19.94 11.21
C SER A 185 23.55 -21.26 10.60
N LYS A 186 24.29 -22.09 11.39
CA LYS A 186 24.73 -23.41 10.95
C LYS A 186 23.59 -24.38 10.62
N GLN A 187 22.37 -24.06 11.03
CA GLN A 187 21.15 -24.86 10.81
C GLN A 187 20.36 -24.43 9.58
N ASP A 188 20.69 -23.26 8.99
CA ASP A 188 20.00 -22.73 7.83
C ASP A 188 20.82 -22.96 6.55
N GLU A 189 20.22 -23.54 5.53
CA GLU A 189 20.85 -23.73 4.22
C GLU A 189 20.91 -22.40 3.43
N HIS A 190 19.88 -21.54 3.59
CA HIS A 190 19.76 -20.27 2.91
C HIS A 190 19.26 -19.18 3.85
N GLU A 191 19.70 -17.97 3.62
CA GLU A 191 19.21 -16.79 4.33
C GLU A 191 17.76 -16.50 3.96
N ARG A 192 16.90 -16.33 4.97
CA ARG A 192 15.51 -15.90 4.77
C ARG A 192 15.44 -14.38 4.68
N PRO A 193 14.79 -13.83 3.65
CA PRO A 193 14.63 -12.38 3.55
C PRO A 193 13.80 -11.82 4.72
N ILE A 194 14.20 -10.63 5.18
CA ILE A 194 13.40 -9.86 6.13
C ILE A 194 12.13 -9.36 5.45
N LEU A 195 12.27 -8.92 4.18
CA LEU A 195 11.17 -8.47 3.36
C LEU A 195 11.35 -8.99 1.93
N SER A 196 10.30 -9.61 1.35
CA SER A 196 10.31 -10.18 0.00
C SER A 196 9.12 -9.76 -0.85
N ARG A 197 8.39 -8.75 -0.42
CA ARG A 197 7.20 -8.22 -1.10
C ARG A 197 7.22 -6.70 -1.14
N LEU A 198 6.42 -6.10 -2.00
CA LEU A 198 6.25 -4.65 -2.08
C LEU A 198 6.14 -4.01 -0.69
N ALA A 199 7.06 -3.10 -0.38
CA ALA A 199 7.14 -2.39 0.89
C ALA A 199 6.17 -1.20 0.94
N LEU A 200 4.88 -1.42 0.68
CA LEU A 200 3.84 -0.40 0.67
C LEU A 200 2.64 -0.82 1.51
N HIS A 201 2.17 0.09 2.35
CA HIS A 201 1.12 -0.14 3.34
C HIS A 201 0.15 1.04 3.42
N SER A 202 -1.14 0.79 3.27
CA SER A 202 -2.22 1.76 3.51
C SER A 202 -2.39 1.92 5.02
N ALA A 203 -1.79 2.97 5.58
CA ALA A 203 -1.69 3.14 7.04
C ALA A 203 -2.95 3.78 7.64
N LEU A 204 -3.59 4.71 6.90
CA LEU A 204 -4.74 5.44 7.41
C LEU A 204 -5.74 5.78 6.30
N LEU A 205 -7.02 5.63 6.64
CA LEU A 205 -8.15 6.24 5.96
C LEU A 205 -8.91 7.11 6.95
N ARG A 206 -9.23 8.37 6.56
CA ARG A 206 -10.07 9.26 7.36
C ARG A 206 -11.14 9.89 6.49
N PHE A 207 -12.37 9.86 6.95
CA PHE A 207 -13.53 10.47 6.28
C PHE A 207 -14.63 10.81 7.29
N THR A 208 -15.56 11.68 6.88
CA THR A 208 -16.75 12.02 7.68
C THR A 208 -17.97 11.41 7.00
N ASP A 209 -18.81 10.72 7.77
CA ASP A 209 -20.04 10.13 7.29
C ASP A 209 -21.18 11.17 7.17
N PRO A 210 -22.32 10.81 6.55
CA PRO A 210 -23.46 11.75 6.41
C PRO A 210 -24.07 12.23 7.74
N ALA A 211 -23.85 11.51 8.84
CA ALA A 211 -24.27 11.90 10.17
C ALA A 211 -23.32 12.91 10.83
N GLY A 212 -22.20 13.24 10.18
CA GLY A 212 -21.18 14.15 10.71
C GLY A 212 -20.11 13.47 11.58
N THR A 213 -20.12 12.14 11.69
CA THR A 213 -19.12 11.38 12.46
C THR A 213 -17.85 11.22 11.65
N THR A 214 -16.71 11.61 12.21
CA THR A 214 -15.40 11.38 11.58
C THR A 214 -14.86 10.03 11.99
N HIS A 215 -14.64 9.18 10.99
CA HIS A 215 -13.99 7.87 11.13
C HIS A 215 -12.50 7.99 10.80
N THR A 216 -11.65 7.59 11.73
CA THR A 216 -10.20 7.46 11.53
C THR A 216 -9.85 5.99 11.69
N LEU A 217 -9.48 5.36 10.57
CA LEU A 217 -9.21 3.93 10.48
C LEU A 217 -7.72 3.74 10.24
N GLU A 218 -7.04 3.10 11.17
CA GLU A 218 -5.58 2.92 11.13
C GLU A 218 -5.21 1.45 11.14
N ALA A 219 -4.21 1.10 10.33
CA ALA A 219 -3.57 -0.21 10.36
C ALA A 219 -2.10 -0.04 10.79
N PRO A 220 -1.63 -0.79 11.79
CA PRO A 220 -0.25 -0.72 12.21
C PRO A 220 0.68 -1.26 11.11
N LEU A 221 1.87 -0.68 11.00
CA LEU A 221 2.89 -1.16 10.06
C LEU A 221 3.08 -2.69 10.22
N PRO A 222 3.01 -3.47 9.15
CA PRO A 222 3.06 -4.93 9.22
C PRO A 222 4.40 -5.43 9.75
N LYS A 223 4.38 -6.62 10.35
CA LYS A 223 5.52 -7.19 11.08
C LYS A 223 6.83 -7.22 10.28
N ASP A 224 6.76 -7.59 9.00
CA ASP A 224 7.90 -7.66 8.09
C ASP A 224 8.50 -6.29 7.80
N MET A 225 7.69 -5.28 7.48
CA MET A 225 8.16 -3.91 7.27
C MET A 225 8.72 -3.31 8.58
N ARG A 226 8.03 -3.53 9.70
CA ARG A 226 8.52 -3.07 11.01
C ARG A 226 9.84 -3.73 11.40
N ALA A 227 9.99 -5.03 11.16
CA ALA A 227 11.25 -5.74 11.39
C ALA A 227 12.39 -5.18 10.55
N LEU A 228 12.11 -4.87 9.27
CA LEU A 228 13.10 -4.24 8.39
C LEU A 228 13.52 -2.86 8.90
N VAL A 229 12.55 -1.99 9.25
CA VAL A 229 12.85 -0.66 9.82
C VAL A 229 13.73 -0.79 11.07
N GLN A 230 13.40 -1.68 12.01
CA GLN A 230 14.18 -1.91 13.23
C GLN A 230 15.63 -2.38 12.91
N GLN A 231 15.81 -3.26 11.93
CA GLN A 231 17.15 -3.70 11.53
C GLN A 231 17.94 -2.57 10.89
N LEU A 232 17.33 -1.78 10.02
CA LEU A 232 17.96 -0.63 9.39
C LEU A 232 18.39 0.42 10.44
N GLN A 233 17.52 0.72 11.42
CA GLN A 233 17.84 1.62 12.54
C GLN A 233 19.02 1.11 13.36
N LYS A 234 19.05 -0.19 13.67
CA LYS A 234 20.11 -0.81 14.46
C LYS A 234 21.46 -0.79 13.77
N TRP A 235 21.50 -0.90 12.46
CA TRP A 235 22.74 -1.01 11.68
C TRP A 235 23.04 0.24 10.84
N LYS A 236 22.32 1.33 11.10
CA LYS A 236 22.60 2.65 10.57
C LYS A 236 23.93 3.12 11.15
N GLY A 237 25.01 2.90 10.41
CA GLY A 237 26.38 3.28 10.75
C GLY A 237 26.95 4.23 9.74
#